data_a6791e7541fa39d33567f1b796cea0ec
#
_entry.id   a6791e7541fa39d33567f1b796cea0ec
#
_cell.length_a   1.000
_cell.length_b   1.000
_cell.length_c   1.000
_cell.angle_alpha   90.00
_cell.angle_beta   90.00
_cell.angle_gamma   90.00
#
_symmetry.space_group_name_H-M   'P 1'
#
loop_
_entity.id
_entity.type
_entity.pdbx_description
1 polymer ?
#
loop_
_entity_poly.entity_id
_entity_poly.type
_entity_poly.pdbx_seq_one_letter_code
_entity_poly.pdbx_strand_id
1 'polypeptide(L)'
;LRPIWTLLRLDPPRCKSRENKQANIVAMPIRLSQLFFRSLREDPVEAEVDSHKLLVRSSYIRRAAPGIYSWLPLGLMVKSKIEQIVREEMQNAGAQEVHFPALLPKEPYQETGRWDEYGDNIFRLQDR
;
A
#
# COMPACT_ATOMS: atom_id res chain seq x y z
N LEU A 1 36.70 2.55 -11.66
CA LEU A 1 35.35 2.05 -11.30
C LEU A 1 34.35 3.10 -11.74
N ARG A 2 33.74 2.91 -12.92
CA ARG A 2 32.68 3.78 -13.41
C ARG A 2 31.38 3.38 -12.73
N PRO A 3 30.59 4.32 -12.22
CA PRO A 3 29.34 3.99 -11.56
C PRO A 3 28.35 3.34 -12.54
N ILE A 4 27.66 2.32 -12.09
CA ILE A 4 26.71 1.46 -12.82
C ILE A 4 25.61 2.26 -13.54
N TRP A 5 25.40 3.50 -13.16
CA TRP A 5 24.41 4.41 -13.74
C TRP A 5 24.67 4.84 -15.19
N THR A 6 25.86 4.59 -15.73
CA THR A 6 26.24 5.05 -17.08
C THR A 6 25.86 4.04 -18.17
N LEU A 7 25.40 2.84 -17.82
CA LEU A 7 25.11 1.76 -18.77
C LEU A 7 23.64 1.57 -19.12
N LEU A 8 22.73 2.32 -18.52
CA LEU A 8 21.29 2.20 -18.81
C LEU A 8 20.73 3.45 -19.50
N ARG A 9 21.38 3.89 -20.58
CA ARG A 9 20.72 4.74 -21.57
C ARG A 9 19.86 3.84 -22.46
N LEU A 10 18.78 3.34 -21.90
CA LEU A 10 17.70 2.79 -22.69
C LEU A 10 16.85 3.98 -23.13
N ASP A 11 16.87 4.29 -24.43
CA ASP A 11 15.88 5.19 -25.00
C ASP A 11 14.51 4.68 -24.59
N PRO A 12 13.63 5.56 -24.08
CA PRO A 12 12.31 5.13 -23.68
C PRO A 12 11.62 4.52 -24.92
N PRO A 13 11.07 3.31 -24.82
CA PRO A 13 10.32 2.74 -25.92
C PRO A 13 9.22 3.74 -26.28
N ARG A 14 9.18 4.16 -27.57
CA ARG A 14 8.06 4.94 -28.10
C ARG A 14 6.79 4.16 -27.79
N CYS A 15 6.10 4.59 -26.77
CA CYS A 15 4.81 4.04 -26.40
C CYS A 15 3.86 4.31 -27.57
N LYS A 16 3.71 3.35 -28.46
CA LYS A 16 2.52 3.26 -29.31
C LYS A 16 1.38 3.11 -28.33
N SER A 17 0.46 4.08 -28.33
CA SER A 17 -0.79 4.03 -27.63
C SER A 17 -1.46 2.67 -27.93
N ARG A 18 -1.15 1.67 -27.12
CA ARG A 18 -1.98 0.48 -27.04
C ARG A 18 -3.28 0.98 -26.44
N GLU A 19 -4.29 1.04 -27.28
CA GLU A 19 -5.67 1.08 -26.82
C GLU A 19 -5.77 0.03 -25.72
N ASN A 20 -5.85 0.53 -24.50
CA ASN A 20 -6.02 -0.30 -23.33
C ASN A 20 -7.42 -0.89 -23.46
N LYS A 21 -7.52 -2.06 -24.11
CA LYS A 21 -8.69 -2.91 -23.98
C LYS A 21 -8.73 -3.29 -22.51
N GLN A 22 -9.26 -2.38 -21.71
CA GLN A 22 -9.73 -2.70 -20.38
C GLN A 22 -10.59 -3.95 -20.56
N ALA A 23 -10.03 -5.08 -20.15
CA ALA A 23 -10.84 -6.26 -19.99
C ALA A 23 -12.00 -5.80 -19.11
N ASN A 24 -13.21 -5.76 -19.68
CA ASN A 24 -14.42 -5.56 -18.92
C ASN A 24 -14.49 -6.70 -17.90
N ILE A 25 -13.86 -6.50 -16.77
CA ILE A 25 -14.11 -7.30 -15.59
C ILE A 25 -15.56 -6.99 -15.30
N VAL A 26 -16.43 -7.87 -15.75
CA VAL A 26 -17.84 -7.86 -15.34
C VAL A 26 -17.79 -7.89 -13.83
N ALA A 27 -17.99 -6.73 -13.23
CA ALA A 27 -18.00 -6.61 -11.79
C ALA A 27 -19.18 -7.45 -11.30
N MET A 28 -18.87 -8.66 -10.83
CA MET A 28 -19.91 -9.50 -10.24
C MET A 28 -20.53 -8.73 -9.07
N PRO A 29 -21.86 -8.56 -9.05
CA PRO A 29 -22.49 -7.83 -7.97
C PRO A 29 -22.23 -8.53 -6.64
N ILE A 30 -21.62 -7.82 -5.71
CA ILE A 30 -21.36 -8.33 -4.36
C ILE A 30 -22.65 -8.20 -3.57
N ARG A 31 -23.18 -9.34 -3.12
CA ARG A 31 -24.37 -9.36 -2.26
C ARG A 31 -23.99 -8.96 -0.83
N LEU A 32 -24.69 -8.00 -0.26
CA LEU A 32 -24.45 -7.54 1.11
C LEU A 32 -24.56 -8.68 2.15
N SER A 33 -25.46 -9.65 1.88
CA SER A 33 -25.61 -10.84 2.74
C SER A 33 -24.39 -11.79 2.76
N GLN A 34 -23.50 -11.66 1.78
CA GLN A 34 -22.27 -12.46 1.68
C GLN A 34 -21.02 -11.67 2.09
N LEU A 35 -21.18 -10.37 2.29
CA LEU A 35 -20.08 -9.50 2.68
C LEU A 35 -19.92 -9.48 4.20
N PHE A 36 -18.68 -9.56 4.67
CA PHE A 36 -18.40 -9.30 6.07
C PHE A 36 -18.60 -7.81 6.37
N PHE A 37 -19.83 -7.48 6.75
CA PHE A 37 -20.27 -6.13 7.01
C PHE A 37 -21.09 -6.06 8.30
N ARG A 38 -20.61 -5.29 9.27
CA ARG A 38 -21.30 -5.04 10.53
C ARG A 38 -21.12 -3.60 10.96
N SER A 39 -22.09 -2.75 10.66
CA SER A 39 -22.08 -1.36 11.09
C SER A 39 -22.25 -1.24 12.62
N LEU A 40 -21.70 -0.17 13.18
CA LEU A 40 -21.89 0.20 14.57
C LEU A 40 -22.86 1.38 14.66
N ARG A 41 -23.72 1.40 15.69
CA ARG A 41 -24.63 2.51 15.93
C ARG A 41 -23.95 3.68 16.64
N GLU A 42 -23.05 3.36 17.57
CA GLU A 42 -22.37 4.33 18.40
C GLU A 42 -21.02 4.72 17.81
N ASP A 43 -20.61 5.94 18.11
CA ASP A 43 -19.29 6.42 17.73
C ASP A 43 -18.23 5.75 18.61
N PRO A 44 -17.09 5.34 18.01
CA PRO A 44 -16.00 4.81 18.80
C PRO A 44 -15.42 5.93 19.69
N VAL A 45 -15.27 5.65 20.98
CA VAL A 45 -14.82 6.60 22.01
C VAL A 45 -13.46 7.23 21.66
N GLU A 46 -12.65 6.52 20.89
CA GLU A 46 -11.28 6.89 20.57
C GLU A 46 -11.15 7.66 19.24
N ALA A 47 -12.24 7.83 18.50
CA ALA A 47 -12.22 8.53 17.22
C ALA A 47 -12.56 10.00 17.44
N GLU A 48 -11.58 10.87 17.34
CA GLU A 48 -11.76 12.32 17.45
C GLU A 48 -12.28 12.92 16.15
N VAL A 49 -11.74 12.46 15.01
CA VAL A 49 -12.04 12.99 13.68
C VAL A 49 -13.25 12.29 13.07
N ASP A 50 -14.15 13.04 12.47
CA ASP A 50 -15.40 12.52 11.89
C ASP A 50 -15.17 11.47 10.79
N SER A 51 -14.14 11.63 9.96
CA SER A 51 -13.77 10.64 8.96
C SER A 51 -13.40 9.29 9.59
N HIS A 52 -12.69 9.30 10.71
CA HIS A 52 -12.35 8.08 11.45
C HIS A 52 -13.60 7.43 12.05
N LYS A 53 -14.49 8.22 12.67
CA LYS A 53 -15.77 7.72 13.20
C LYS A 53 -16.57 7.01 12.12
N LEU A 54 -16.72 7.64 10.95
CA LEU A 54 -17.46 7.09 9.82
C LEU A 54 -16.82 5.81 9.29
N LEU A 55 -15.50 5.75 9.11
CA LEU A 55 -14.79 4.56 8.64
C LEU A 55 -14.97 3.37 9.58
N VAL A 56 -14.90 3.59 10.89
CA VAL A 56 -15.11 2.52 11.87
C VAL A 56 -16.59 2.09 11.92
N ARG A 57 -17.53 3.03 11.95
CA ARG A 57 -18.98 2.75 11.99
C ARG A 57 -19.45 2.00 10.76
N SER A 58 -18.96 2.38 9.60
CA SER A 58 -19.34 1.78 8.31
C SER A 58 -18.56 0.49 7.97
N SER A 59 -17.85 -0.08 8.92
CA SER A 59 -17.08 -1.32 8.72
C SER A 59 -16.06 -1.27 7.58
N TYR A 60 -15.38 -0.14 7.42
CA TYR A 60 -14.23 -0.03 6.52
C TYR A 60 -12.94 -0.46 7.19
N ILE A 61 -12.81 -0.11 8.48
CA ILE A 61 -11.64 -0.46 9.29
C ILE A 61 -12.07 -0.97 10.67
N ARG A 62 -11.20 -1.74 11.31
CA ARG A 62 -11.30 -2.14 12.73
C ARG A 62 -9.97 -1.93 13.41
N ARG A 63 -10.01 -1.40 14.61
CA ARG A 63 -8.83 -1.25 15.44
C ARG A 63 -8.41 -2.61 16.03
N ALA A 64 -7.14 -2.95 15.86
CA ALA A 64 -6.52 -4.11 16.48
C ALA A 64 -5.75 -3.70 17.75
N ALA A 65 -5.04 -2.57 17.70
CA ALA A 65 -4.31 -1.97 18.81
C ALA A 65 -4.19 -0.44 18.59
N PRO A 66 -3.69 0.34 19.55
CA PRO A 66 -3.40 1.75 19.33
C PRO A 66 -2.53 1.97 18.09
N GLY A 67 -3.02 2.75 17.13
CA GLY A 67 -2.34 3.00 15.85
C GLY A 67 -2.37 1.85 14.84
N ILE A 68 -2.91 0.67 15.19
CA ILE A 68 -2.94 -0.51 14.31
C ILE A 68 -4.38 -0.83 13.91
N TYR A 69 -4.65 -0.85 12.62
CA TYR A 69 -5.97 -1.07 12.05
C TYR A 69 -5.98 -2.20 11.04
N SER A 70 -7.04 -2.98 11.04
CA SER A 70 -7.34 -3.97 10.01
C SER A 70 -8.28 -3.37 8.98
N TRP A 71 -7.98 -3.55 7.72
CA TRP A 71 -8.88 -3.20 6.62
C TRP A 71 -9.95 -4.28 6.48
N LEU A 72 -11.21 -3.87 6.50
CA LEU A 72 -12.33 -4.74 6.21
C LEU A 72 -12.65 -4.74 4.70
N PRO A 73 -13.47 -5.66 4.19
CA PRO A 73 -13.67 -5.81 2.75
C PRO A 73 -14.02 -4.52 2.00
N LEU A 74 -14.93 -3.70 2.53
CA LEU A 74 -15.28 -2.42 1.91
C LEU A 74 -14.11 -1.44 1.90
N GLY A 75 -13.41 -1.33 3.01
CA GLY A 75 -12.23 -0.47 3.13
C GLY A 75 -11.10 -0.92 2.20
N LEU A 76 -10.88 -2.24 2.11
CA LEU A 76 -9.87 -2.80 1.22
C LEU A 76 -10.20 -2.53 -0.25
N MET A 77 -11.47 -2.62 -0.65
CA MET A 77 -11.90 -2.30 -2.03
C MET A 77 -11.62 -0.84 -2.38
N VAL A 78 -11.90 0.10 -1.48
CA VAL A 78 -11.62 1.52 -1.71
C VAL A 78 -10.11 1.76 -1.75
N LYS A 79 -9.37 1.19 -0.80
CA LYS A 79 -7.89 1.29 -0.75
C LYS A 79 -7.27 0.80 -2.06
N SER A 80 -7.68 -0.37 -2.56
CA SER A 80 -7.15 -0.94 -3.80
C SER A 80 -7.46 -0.08 -5.03
N LYS A 81 -8.62 0.57 -5.07
CA LYS A 81 -8.94 1.52 -6.15
C LYS A 81 -8.03 2.75 -6.12
N ILE A 82 -7.76 3.28 -4.95
CA ILE A 82 -6.85 4.41 -4.78
C ILE A 82 -5.42 4.01 -5.18
N GLU A 83 -4.96 2.85 -4.72
CA GLU A 83 -3.65 2.30 -5.10
C GLU A 83 -3.53 2.11 -6.62
N GLN A 84 -4.60 1.66 -7.28
CA GLN A 84 -4.63 1.50 -8.73
C GLN A 84 -4.49 2.84 -9.45
N ILE A 85 -5.19 3.87 -9.02
CA ILE A 85 -5.08 5.22 -9.59
C ILE A 85 -3.66 5.75 -9.44
N VAL A 86 -3.08 5.64 -8.24
CA VAL A 86 -1.70 6.09 -7.98
C VAL A 86 -0.72 5.32 -8.87
N ARG A 87 -0.90 3.99 -9.00
CA ARG A 87 -0.06 3.15 -9.86
C ARG A 87 -0.10 3.59 -11.32
N GLU A 88 -1.30 3.85 -11.84
CA GLU A 88 -1.50 4.29 -13.22
C GLU A 88 -0.83 5.64 -13.47
N GLU A 89 -1.03 6.62 -12.59
CA GLU A 89 -0.42 7.94 -12.71
C GLU A 89 1.13 7.89 -12.62
N MET A 90 1.67 7.09 -11.71
CA MET A 90 3.12 6.94 -11.59
C MET A 90 3.72 6.23 -12.82
N GLN A 91 3.05 5.22 -13.36
CA GLN A 91 3.48 4.54 -14.58
C GLN A 91 3.41 5.46 -15.80
N ASN A 92 2.38 6.28 -15.92
CA ASN A 92 2.24 7.29 -16.96
C ASN A 92 3.36 8.35 -16.89
N ALA A 93 3.82 8.66 -15.69
CA ALA A 93 4.97 9.53 -15.46
C ALA A 93 6.33 8.84 -15.73
N GLY A 94 6.33 7.56 -16.13
CA GLY A 94 7.55 6.80 -16.45
C GLY A 94 8.20 6.08 -15.28
N ALA A 95 7.57 6.06 -14.11
CA ALA A 95 8.06 5.28 -12.98
C ALA A 95 7.82 3.77 -13.17
N GLN A 96 8.68 2.96 -12.57
CA GLN A 96 8.55 1.51 -12.57
C GLN A 96 8.28 1.01 -11.15
N GLU A 97 7.27 0.15 -11.02
CA GLU A 97 6.93 -0.45 -9.73
C GLU A 97 7.92 -1.57 -9.39
N VAL A 98 8.46 -1.54 -8.18
CA VAL A 98 9.32 -2.58 -7.63
C VAL A 98 8.77 -3.04 -6.28
N HIS A 99 8.94 -4.31 -5.98
CA HIS A 99 8.55 -4.87 -4.69
C HIS A 99 9.79 -5.32 -3.94
N PHE A 100 10.13 -4.61 -2.88
CA PHE A 100 11.25 -4.96 -2.01
C PHE A 100 10.83 -5.99 -0.96
N PRO A 101 11.75 -6.88 -0.53
CA PRO A 101 11.46 -7.79 0.57
C PRO A 101 11.19 -7.02 1.86
N ALA A 102 10.25 -7.52 2.66
CA ALA A 102 9.90 -6.90 3.95
C ALA A 102 11.02 -7.02 4.99
N LEU A 103 11.81 -8.08 4.91
CA LEU A 103 12.98 -8.30 5.75
C LEU A 103 14.24 -8.04 4.93
N LEU A 104 15.06 -7.14 5.42
CA LEU A 104 16.30 -6.75 4.77
C LEU A 104 17.50 -7.16 5.63
N PRO A 105 18.62 -7.56 5.02
CA PRO A 105 19.86 -7.81 5.73
C PRO A 105 20.40 -6.51 6.36
N LYS A 106 21.18 -6.63 7.42
CA LYS A 106 21.70 -5.48 8.19
C LYS A 106 22.82 -4.72 7.47
N GLU A 107 23.54 -5.39 6.58
CA GLU A 107 24.77 -4.90 5.96
C GLU A 107 24.57 -3.54 5.26
N PRO A 108 23.57 -3.31 4.42
CA PRO A 108 23.34 -2.01 3.78
C PRO A 108 23.10 -0.87 4.79
N TYR A 109 22.48 -1.19 5.93
CA TYR A 109 22.24 -0.20 6.99
C TYR A 109 23.51 0.14 7.75
N GLN A 110 24.41 -0.84 7.94
CA GLN A 110 25.72 -0.62 8.55
C GLN A 110 26.64 0.21 7.65
N GLU A 111 26.68 -0.10 6.35
CA GLU A 111 27.48 0.65 5.38
C GLU A 111 27.06 2.12 5.27
N THR A 112 25.77 2.40 5.42
CA THR A 112 25.23 3.77 5.36
C THR A 112 25.21 4.49 6.71
N GLY A 113 25.63 3.85 7.79
CA GLY A 113 25.58 4.39 9.16
C GLY A 113 24.18 4.45 9.79
N ARG A 114 23.13 4.11 9.03
CA ARG A 114 21.74 4.16 9.50
C ARG A 114 21.41 3.14 10.57
N TRP A 115 22.21 2.10 10.68
CA TRP A 115 22.03 1.08 11.71
C TRP A 115 22.08 1.65 13.13
N ASP A 116 23.02 2.57 13.37
CA ASP A 116 23.18 3.20 14.67
C ASP A 116 22.29 4.45 14.81
N GLU A 117 22.11 5.20 13.73
CA GLU A 117 21.28 6.40 13.70
C GLU A 117 19.81 6.11 14.05
N TYR A 118 19.24 5.02 13.54
CA TYR A 118 17.85 4.66 13.81
C TYR A 118 17.64 4.04 15.20
N GLY A 119 18.68 3.53 15.85
CA GLY A 119 18.62 3.03 17.23
C GLY A 119 17.46 2.05 17.46
N ASP A 120 16.57 2.39 18.38
CA ASP A 120 15.41 1.58 18.76
C ASP A 120 14.22 1.68 17.79
N ASN A 121 14.29 2.54 16.79
CA ASN A 121 13.22 2.68 15.77
C ASN A 121 13.26 1.57 14.71
N ILE A 122 14.29 0.72 14.70
CA ILE A 122 14.40 -0.44 13.81
C ILE A 122 13.97 -1.71 14.54
N PHE A 123 13.04 -2.47 13.93
CA PHE A 123 12.77 -3.83 14.36
C PHE A 123 13.93 -4.74 13.97
N ARG A 124 14.65 -5.28 14.96
CA ARG A 124 15.78 -6.19 14.77
C ARG A 124 15.34 -7.61 15.03
N LEU A 125 15.53 -8.47 14.04
CA LEU A 125 15.28 -9.89 14.16
C LEU A 125 16.63 -10.64 14.14
N GLN A 126 16.74 -11.68 14.94
CA GLN A 126 17.88 -12.61 14.92
C GLN A 126 17.34 -13.97 14.50
N ASP A 127 18.03 -14.60 13.56
CA ASP A 127 17.81 -16.00 13.25
C ASP A 127 18.38 -16.89 14.36
N ARG A 128 17.84 -18.12 14.48
CA ARG A 128 18.23 -19.07 15.53
C ARG A 128 19.60 -19.66 15.26
#